data_b4f66c499fced51f8c8f70c9b671f47f
#
_entry.id   b4f66c499fced51f8c8f70c9b671f47f
#
_cell.length_a   1.000
_cell.length_b   1.000
_cell.length_c   1.000
_cell.angle_alpha   90.00
_cell.angle_beta   90.00
_cell.angle_gamma   90.00
#
_symmetry.space_group_name_H-M   'P 1'
#
loop_
_entity.id
_entity.type
_entity.pdbx_description
1 polymer ?
#
loop_
_entity_poly.entity_id
_entity_poly.type
_entity_poly.pdbx_seq_one_letter_code
_entity_poly.pdbx_strand_id
1 'polypeptide(L)'
;FQLNGYAPFAWEAPHYQSSPLAIKAVPQYFKTTYQRVVYYTSDNPQTLNASTPGHDFSVGQFFPYIIQKDYYNQRIIPENLGNVEYNICNIDPSSCLTYTAQDILTNATYAQVVRDGFASFFFHPFWLEPEIGTPGYADFQTIINGITALGFTWVDASTAQ
;
A
#
# COMPACT_ATOMS: atom_id res chain seq x y z
N PHE A 1 -19.15 -6.17 12.03
CA PHE A 1 -18.04 -6.85 11.32
C PHE A 1 -17.22 -7.80 12.17
N GLN A 2 -17.82 -8.48 13.13
CA GLN A 2 -17.14 -9.58 13.81
C GLN A 2 -17.52 -10.88 13.12
N LEU A 3 -16.62 -11.42 12.35
CA LEU A 3 -16.75 -12.79 11.79
C LEU A 3 -15.80 -13.68 12.57
N ASN A 4 -16.33 -14.69 13.24
CA ASN A 4 -15.54 -15.70 13.98
C ASN A 4 -14.56 -15.10 15.02
N GLY A 5 -14.94 -14.01 15.69
CA GLY A 5 -14.08 -13.37 16.69
C GLY A 5 -13.02 -12.41 16.15
N TYR A 6 -12.95 -12.19 14.86
CA TYR A 6 -12.04 -11.21 14.25
C TYR A 6 -12.75 -9.87 14.09
N ALA A 7 -12.08 -8.81 14.53
CA ALA A 7 -12.52 -7.44 14.31
C ALA A 7 -11.48 -6.73 13.43
N PRO A 8 -11.78 -6.46 12.15
CA PRO A 8 -10.86 -5.72 11.30
C PRO A 8 -10.66 -4.30 11.85
N PHE A 9 -9.42 -3.86 11.95
CA PHE A 9 -9.09 -2.54 12.51
C PHE A 9 -8.91 -1.46 11.45
N ALA A 10 -8.63 -1.86 10.20
CA ALA A 10 -8.34 -0.97 9.10
C ALA A 10 -9.03 -1.43 7.81
N TRP A 11 -9.15 -0.52 6.89
CA TRP A 11 -9.64 -0.75 5.53
C TRP A 11 -8.52 -0.53 4.52
N GLU A 12 -8.52 -1.32 3.47
CA GLU A 12 -7.70 -1.11 2.28
C GLU A 12 -8.57 -1.15 1.04
N ALA A 13 -8.46 -0.15 0.18
CA ALA A 13 -9.13 -0.15 -1.10
C ALA A 13 -8.32 -0.97 -2.11
N PRO A 14 -8.94 -1.92 -2.86
CA PRO A 14 -8.25 -2.67 -3.89
C PRO A 14 -7.52 -1.72 -4.87
N HIS A 15 -6.24 -2.02 -5.14
CA HIS A 15 -5.37 -1.17 -5.96
C HIS A 15 -5.29 0.30 -5.48
N TYR A 16 -5.59 0.56 -4.21
CA TYR A 16 -5.67 1.90 -3.60
C TYR A 16 -6.63 2.85 -4.35
N GLN A 17 -7.62 2.28 -5.01
CA GLN A 17 -8.62 3.03 -5.78
C GLN A 17 -10.00 2.88 -5.15
N SER A 18 -10.66 4.01 -5.00
CA SER A 18 -11.97 4.09 -4.39
C SER A 18 -12.76 5.22 -5.05
N SER A 19 -14.08 5.11 -5.07
CA SER A 19 -14.90 6.23 -5.49
C SER A 19 -14.95 7.32 -4.40
N PRO A 20 -15.25 8.58 -4.75
CA PRO A 20 -15.45 9.65 -3.76
C PRO A 20 -16.49 9.30 -2.70
N LEU A 21 -17.55 8.60 -3.08
CA LEU A 21 -18.58 8.16 -2.14
C LEU A 21 -18.06 7.09 -1.18
N ALA A 22 -17.29 6.12 -1.70
CA ALA A 22 -16.73 5.06 -0.87
C ALA A 22 -15.73 5.62 0.14
N ILE A 23 -14.82 6.49 -0.29
CA ILE A 23 -13.82 7.08 0.61
C ILE A 23 -14.45 7.95 1.71
N LYS A 24 -15.63 8.53 1.47
CA LYS A 24 -16.41 9.26 2.49
C LYS A 24 -17.20 8.33 3.40
N ALA A 25 -17.60 7.15 2.93
CA ALA A 25 -18.35 6.19 3.72
C ALA A 25 -17.46 5.38 4.67
N VAL A 26 -16.25 5.00 4.22
CA VAL A 26 -15.31 4.16 4.98
C VAL A 26 -15.00 4.72 6.38
N PRO A 27 -14.80 6.03 6.61
CA PRO A 27 -14.54 6.60 7.94
C PRO A 27 -15.63 6.37 8.98
N GLN A 28 -16.84 6.04 8.55
CA GLN A 28 -17.93 5.71 9.45
C GLN A 28 -17.73 4.37 10.14
N TYR A 29 -16.98 3.47 9.52
CA TYR A 29 -16.74 2.10 9.97
C TYR A 29 -15.30 1.86 10.39
N PHE A 30 -14.33 2.44 9.67
CA PHE A 30 -12.92 2.26 9.89
C PHE A 30 -12.24 3.62 10.11
N LYS A 31 -11.56 3.78 11.23
CA LYS A 31 -10.81 5.00 11.53
C LYS A 31 -9.41 4.99 10.92
N THR A 32 -8.95 3.82 10.51
CA THR A 32 -7.63 3.60 9.92
C THR A 32 -7.79 2.98 8.55
N THR A 33 -7.01 3.44 7.60
CA THR A 33 -6.86 2.82 6.29
C THR A 33 -5.40 2.51 6.02
N TYR A 34 -5.19 1.47 5.24
CA TYR A 34 -3.89 1.04 4.75
C TYR A 34 -3.82 1.40 3.28
N GLN A 35 -3.28 2.56 2.95
CA GLN A 35 -3.32 3.09 1.58
C GLN A 35 -2.43 4.31 1.39
N ARG A 36 -2.39 4.82 0.18
CA ARG A 36 -1.88 6.16 -0.12
C ARG A 36 -2.87 7.25 0.31
N VAL A 37 -2.37 8.44 0.60
CA VAL A 37 -3.24 9.61 0.79
C VAL A 37 -3.88 9.96 -0.55
N VAL A 38 -5.20 10.05 -0.55
CA VAL A 38 -6.00 10.41 -1.73
C VAL A 38 -7.08 11.39 -1.29
N TYR A 39 -7.36 12.40 -2.09
CA TYR A 39 -8.58 13.15 -1.93
C TYR A 39 -9.19 13.55 -3.28
N TYR A 40 -10.49 13.74 -3.29
CA TYR A 40 -11.25 14.10 -4.48
C TYR A 40 -11.83 15.51 -4.30
N THR A 41 -11.78 16.31 -5.35
CA THR A 41 -12.33 17.67 -5.36
C THR A 41 -13.82 17.69 -5.73
N SER A 42 -14.35 16.57 -6.27
CA SER A 42 -15.75 16.43 -6.65
C SER A 42 -16.26 15.02 -6.41
N ASP A 43 -17.57 14.90 -6.23
CA ASP A 43 -18.28 13.61 -6.18
C ASP A 43 -18.83 13.19 -7.55
N ASN A 44 -18.66 14.01 -8.58
CA ASN A 44 -19.16 13.72 -9.91
C ASN A 44 -18.32 12.62 -10.58
N PRO A 45 -18.84 11.41 -10.81
CA PRO A 45 -18.10 10.33 -11.40
C PRO A 45 -17.65 10.61 -12.85
N GLN A 46 -18.27 11.56 -13.54
CA GLN A 46 -17.89 11.93 -14.91
C GLN A 46 -16.57 12.70 -14.96
N THR A 47 -16.16 13.33 -13.86
CA THR A 47 -14.91 14.10 -13.77
C THR A 47 -13.76 13.29 -13.20
N LEU A 48 -13.99 12.03 -12.82
CA LEU A 48 -12.98 11.17 -12.19
C LEU A 48 -12.14 10.36 -13.18
N ASN A 49 -12.38 10.50 -14.47
CA ASN A 49 -11.56 9.84 -15.47
C ASN A 49 -10.22 10.56 -15.60
N ALA A 50 -9.13 9.88 -15.21
CA ALA A 50 -7.78 10.42 -15.28
C ALA A 50 -7.33 10.86 -16.70
N SER A 51 -7.97 10.32 -17.73
CA SER A 51 -7.72 10.68 -19.14
C SER A 51 -8.46 11.95 -19.59
N THR A 52 -9.36 12.46 -18.76
CA THR A 52 -10.16 13.65 -19.10
C THR A 52 -9.45 14.89 -18.57
N PRO A 53 -9.19 15.92 -19.40
CA PRO A 53 -8.68 17.19 -18.92
C PRO A 53 -9.60 17.77 -17.84
N GLY A 54 -9.02 18.25 -16.72
CA GLY A 54 -9.79 18.81 -15.61
C GLY A 54 -10.45 17.78 -14.69
N HIS A 55 -9.94 16.56 -14.62
CA HIS A 55 -10.41 15.57 -13.65
C HIS A 55 -10.24 16.07 -12.20
N ASP A 56 -11.24 15.75 -11.38
CA ASP A 56 -11.34 16.22 -9.98
C ASP A 56 -10.65 15.29 -8.97
N PHE A 57 -9.58 14.70 -9.38
CA PHE A 57 -8.87 13.74 -8.57
C PHE A 57 -7.50 14.28 -8.25
N SER A 58 -7.20 14.42 -7.00
CA SER A 58 -5.89 14.83 -6.55
C SER A 58 -5.04 13.61 -6.19
N VAL A 59 -3.83 13.63 -6.67
CA VAL A 59 -2.89 12.51 -6.64
C VAL A 59 -2.79 11.84 -5.28
N GLY A 60 -2.92 10.52 -5.29
CA GLY A 60 -2.55 9.72 -4.15
C GLY A 60 -1.03 9.60 -4.02
N GLN A 61 -0.53 9.75 -2.81
CA GLN A 61 0.89 9.59 -2.51
C GLN A 61 1.08 8.77 -1.24
N PHE A 62 2.07 7.87 -1.27
CA PHE A 62 2.56 7.21 -0.07
C PHE A 62 3.59 8.10 0.61
N PHE A 63 3.35 8.41 1.86
CA PHE A 63 4.34 9.13 2.67
C PHE A 63 5.16 8.14 3.49
N PRO A 64 6.40 8.45 3.82
CA PRO A 64 7.26 7.59 4.64
C PRO A 64 6.96 7.72 6.14
N TYR A 65 5.73 8.02 6.50
CA TYR A 65 5.25 8.15 7.88
C TYR A 65 3.73 7.98 7.93
N ILE A 66 3.21 7.70 9.12
CA ILE A 66 1.77 7.58 9.35
C ILE A 66 1.13 8.96 9.34
N ILE A 67 0.09 9.13 8.53
CA ILE A 67 -0.76 10.32 8.57
C ILE A 67 -1.80 10.12 9.66
N GLN A 68 -1.74 10.93 10.71
CA GLN A 68 -2.66 10.79 11.84
C GLN A 68 -4.09 11.19 11.50
N LYS A 69 -4.24 12.08 10.52
CA LYS A 69 -5.54 12.57 10.07
C LYS A 69 -5.44 13.12 8.66
N ASP A 70 -6.16 12.49 7.75
CA ASP A 70 -6.30 12.97 6.38
C ASP A 70 -7.50 13.92 6.20
N TYR A 71 -7.78 14.30 4.95
CA TYR A 71 -8.94 15.14 4.62
C TYR A 71 -10.29 14.53 5.02
N TYR A 72 -10.41 13.21 5.03
CA TYR A 72 -11.63 12.48 5.40
C TYR A 72 -11.66 12.06 6.88
N ASN A 73 -10.74 12.58 7.70
CA ASN A 73 -10.63 12.28 9.12
C ASN A 73 -10.25 10.82 9.40
N GLN A 74 -9.46 10.23 8.52
CA GLN A 74 -8.89 8.91 8.69
C GLN A 74 -7.40 8.97 8.99
N ARG A 75 -6.95 8.00 9.75
CA ARG A 75 -5.54 7.69 9.91
C ARG A 75 -5.09 6.85 8.72
N ILE A 76 -3.97 7.21 8.11
CA ILE A 76 -3.41 6.49 6.97
C ILE A 76 -2.11 5.82 7.40
N ILE A 77 -2.07 4.50 7.27
CA ILE A 77 -0.83 3.72 7.32
C ILE A 77 -0.38 3.52 5.87
N PRO A 78 0.77 4.04 5.47
CA PRO A 78 1.20 3.95 4.08
C PRO A 78 1.85 2.60 3.75
N GLU A 79 1.74 2.15 2.51
CA GLU A 79 2.56 1.09 1.92
C GLU A 79 3.64 1.71 1.03
N ASN A 80 4.57 2.38 1.66
CA ASN A 80 5.52 3.27 1.01
C ASN A 80 6.74 2.56 0.40
N LEU A 81 6.94 1.29 0.67
CA LEU A 81 8.04 0.52 0.09
C LEU A 81 7.65 -0.18 -1.22
N GLY A 82 6.34 -0.34 -1.47
CA GLY A 82 5.83 -1.05 -2.63
C GLY A 82 5.77 -2.57 -2.45
N ASN A 83 5.77 -3.29 -3.56
CA ASN A 83 5.67 -4.76 -3.61
C ASN A 83 6.62 -5.32 -4.66
N VAL A 84 6.94 -6.60 -4.52
CA VAL A 84 7.68 -7.32 -5.58
C VAL A 84 6.75 -7.60 -6.74
N GLU A 85 7.22 -7.30 -7.96
CA GLU A 85 6.57 -7.63 -9.21
C GLU A 85 7.55 -8.38 -10.12
N TYR A 86 7.15 -9.54 -10.59
CA TYR A 86 7.92 -10.29 -11.56
C TYR A 86 7.36 -10.08 -12.96
N ASN A 87 8.27 -9.92 -13.92
CA ASN A 87 7.88 -9.86 -15.31
C ASN A 87 7.37 -11.23 -15.78
N ILE A 88 6.08 -11.37 -15.89
CA ILE A 88 5.40 -12.53 -16.44
C ILE A 88 4.64 -12.20 -17.72
N CYS A 89 5.16 -11.26 -18.50
CA CYS A 89 4.57 -10.76 -19.73
C CYS A 89 4.22 -11.87 -20.75
N ASN A 90 4.96 -12.96 -20.71
CA ASN A 90 4.72 -14.15 -21.52
C ASN A 90 3.49 -14.96 -21.08
N ILE A 91 3.02 -14.75 -19.85
CA ILE A 91 1.83 -15.39 -19.27
C ILE A 91 0.68 -14.39 -19.21
N ASP A 92 0.97 -13.18 -18.72
CA ASP A 92 0.03 -12.08 -18.59
C ASP A 92 0.63 -10.81 -19.23
N PRO A 93 0.13 -10.35 -20.39
CA PRO A 93 0.63 -9.14 -21.05
C PRO A 93 0.47 -7.85 -20.26
N SER A 94 -0.33 -7.83 -19.20
CA SER A 94 -0.45 -6.68 -18.29
C SER A 94 0.66 -6.61 -17.24
N SER A 95 1.40 -7.70 -17.05
CA SER A 95 2.41 -7.87 -16.00
C SER A 95 3.83 -7.87 -16.57
N CYS A 96 4.17 -6.78 -17.25
CA CYS A 96 5.48 -6.59 -17.92
C CYS A 96 6.49 -5.80 -17.08
N LEU A 97 6.08 -5.33 -15.92
CA LEU A 97 6.97 -4.60 -15.02
C LEU A 97 7.78 -5.55 -14.16
N THR A 98 8.95 -5.10 -13.75
CA THR A 98 9.75 -5.78 -12.73
C THR A 98 9.99 -4.81 -11.58
N TYR A 99 9.68 -5.25 -10.38
CA TYR A 99 10.02 -4.54 -9.15
C TYR A 99 10.59 -5.55 -8.16
N THR A 100 11.83 -5.35 -7.78
CA THR A 100 12.64 -6.38 -7.12
C THR A 100 12.65 -6.21 -5.60
N ALA A 101 13.11 -7.24 -4.89
CA ALA A 101 13.43 -7.13 -3.47
C ALA A 101 14.42 -6.00 -3.18
N GLN A 102 15.37 -5.74 -4.10
CA GLN A 102 16.36 -4.66 -3.95
C GLN A 102 15.73 -3.28 -4.07
N ASP A 103 14.69 -3.11 -4.89
CA ASP A 103 13.97 -1.84 -4.98
C ASP A 103 13.26 -1.53 -3.67
N ILE A 104 12.65 -2.53 -3.03
CA ILE A 104 12.04 -2.40 -1.70
C ILE A 104 13.09 -2.00 -0.66
N LEU A 105 14.26 -2.65 -0.64
CA LEU A 105 15.34 -2.33 0.29
C LEU A 105 15.90 -0.92 0.04
N THR A 106 15.96 -0.49 -1.20
CA THR A 106 16.38 0.87 -1.55
C THR A 106 15.37 1.89 -1.00
N ASN A 107 14.07 1.65 -1.16
CA ASN A 107 13.02 2.50 -0.59
C ASN A 107 13.07 2.50 0.95
N ALA A 108 13.35 1.35 1.58
CA ALA A 108 13.54 1.28 3.02
C ALA A 108 14.73 2.15 3.49
N THR A 109 15.83 2.15 2.74
CA THR A 109 16.98 3.02 3.01
C THR A 109 16.60 4.51 2.93
N TYR A 110 15.78 4.89 1.96
CA TYR A 110 15.27 6.27 1.88
C TYR A 110 14.35 6.62 3.06
N ALA A 111 13.53 5.67 3.53
CA ALA A 111 12.66 5.90 4.68
C ALA A 111 13.43 6.15 5.99
N GLN A 112 14.68 5.65 6.12
CA GLN A 112 15.51 5.86 7.31
C GLN A 112 15.89 7.32 7.56
N VAL A 113 15.92 8.18 6.54
CA VAL A 113 16.29 9.59 6.70
C VAL A 113 15.17 10.43 7.30
N VAL A 114 13.97 9.85 7.39
CA VAL A 114 12.79 10.52 7.94
C VAL A 114 12.67 10.19 9.41
N ARG A 115 12.68 11.23 10.26
CA ARG A 115 12.38 11.04 11.68
C ARG A 115 10.95 10.51 11.83
N ASP A 116 10.77 9.55 12.73
CA ASP A 116 9.51 8.85 12.93
C ASP A 116 9.01 8.13 11.67
N GLY A 117 9.96 7.74 10.79
CA GLY A 117 9.67 7.04 9.56
C GLY A 117 8.99 5.71 9.79
N PHE A 118 8.00 5.43 8.96
CA PHE A 118 7.30 4.16 8.90
C PHE A 118 7.58 3.50 7.55
N ALA A 119 7.88 2.21 7.56
CA ALA A 119 8.20 1.44 6.36
C ALA A 119 7.27 0.23 6.30
N SER A 120 6.56 0.09 5.20
CA SER A 120 5.62 -1.00 4.96
C SER A 120 5.64 -1.40 3.50
N PHE A 121 5.52 -2.69 3.25
CA PHE A 121 5.37 -3.28 1.92
C PHE A 121 4.27 -4.33 1.96
N PHE A 122 3.73 -4.66 0.79
CA PHE A 122 2.92 -5.85 0.67
C PHE A 122 3.60 -6.88 -0.24
N PHE A 123 3.16 -8.12 -0.13
CA PHE A 123 3.69 -9.23 -0.91
C PHE A 123 2.53 -10.12 -1.34
N HIS A 124 2.40 -10.35 -2.63
CA HIS A 124 1.37 -11.23 -3.14
C HIS A 124 1.67 -12.69 -2.78
N PRO A 125 0.83 -13.37 -2.00
CA PRO A 125 1.08 -14.76 -1.61
C PRO A 125 1.25 -15.71 -2.78
N PHE A 126 0.64 -15.44 -3.94
CA PHE A 126 0.77 -16.29 -5.11
C PHE A 126 2.21 -16.37 -5.65
N TRP A 127 3.05 -15.37 -5.38
CA TRP A 127 4.48 -15.45 -5.72
C TRP A 127 5.24 -16.52 -4.94
N LEU A 128 4.65 -17.04 -3.85
CA LEU A 128 5.23 -18.12 -3.06
C LEU A 128 4.93 -19.51 -3.66
N GLU A 129 4.05 -19.57 -4.65
CA GLU A 129 3.67 -20.82 -5.30
C GLU A 129 4.81 -21.32 -6.21
N PRO A 130 5.34 -22.55 -5.96
CA PRO A 130 6.48 -23.07 -6.72
C PRO A 130 6.21 -23.20 -8.24
N GLU A 131 4.95 -23.43 -8.60
CA GLU A 131 4.51 -23.63 -9.98
C GLU A 131 4.66 -22.37 -10.84
N ILE A 132 4.70 -21.20 -10.22
CA ILE A 132 4.93 -19.92 -10.94
C ILE A 132 6.39 -19.77 -11.35
N GLY A 133 7.31 -20.48 -10.66
CA GLY A 133 8.73 -20.51 -11.01
C GLY A 133 9.47 -19.22 -10.72
N THR A 134 8.94 -18.37 -9.81
CA THR A 134 9.60 -17.15 -9.36
C THR A 134 10.41 -17.40 -8.08
N PRO A 135 11.41 -16.56 -7.76
CA PRO A 135 12.16 -16.66 -6.51
C PRO A 135 11.41 -16.13 -5.29
N GLY A 136 10.07 -16.07 -5.32
CA GLY A 136 9.22 -15.37 -4.39
C GLY A 136 9.54 -15.56 -2.91
N TYR A 137 9.75 -16.80 -2.46
CA TYR A 137 10.10 -17.05 -1.06
C TYR A 137 11.49 -16.51 -0.68
N ALA A 138 12.46 -16.66 -1.57
CA ALA A 138 13.82 -16.15 -1.35
C ALA A 138 13.84 -14.61 -1.33
N ASP A 139 13.08 -13.98 -2.21
CA ASP A 139 12.93 -12.53 -2.23
C ASP A 139 12.21 -12.02 -0.99
N PHE A 140 11.16 -12.69 -0.55
CA PHE A 140 10.47 -12.36 0.70
C PHE A 140 11.44 -12.41 1.90
N GLN A 141 12.23 -13.49 2.01
CA GLN A 141 13.26 -13.60 3.05
C GLN A 141 14.32 -12.50 2.94
N THR A 142 14.74 -12.16 1.72
CA THR A 142 15.71 -11.09 1.46
C THR A 142 15.18 -9.75 1.95
N ILE A 143 13.91 -9.43 1.69
CA ILE A 143 13.25 -8.20 2.16
C ILE A 143 13.22 -8.16 3.69
N ILE A 144 12.70 -9.21 4.33
CA ILE A 144 12.59 -9.27 5.80
C ILE A 144 13.98 -9.09 6.47
N ASN A 145 14.96 -9.83 5.98
CA ASN A 145 16.32 -9.76 6.54
C ASN A 145 16.96 -8.40 6.29
N GLY A 146 16.80 -7.86 5.08
CA GLY A 146 17.38 -6.57 4.70
C GLY A 146 16.77 -5.41 5.49
N ILE A 147 15.46 -5.34 5.61
CA ILE A 147 14.78 -4.31 6.42
C ILE A 147 15.18 -4.42 7.89
N THR A 148 15.31 -5.64 8.43
CA THR A 148 15.78 -5.86 9.80
C THR A 148 17.23 -5.39 9.96
N ALA A 149 18.10 -5.70 9.01
CA ALA A 149 19.50 -5.27 9.03
C ALA A 149 19.68 -3.75 8.93
N LEU A 150 18.73 -3.06 8.31
CA LEU A 150 18.65 -1.59 8.28
C LEU A 150 18.27 -0.99 9.65
N GLY A 151 17.90 -1.80 10.65
CA GLY A 151 17.58 -1.35 11.99
C GLY A 151 16.10 -1.02 12.22
N PHE A 152 15.21 -1.35 11.28
CA PHE A 152 13.77 -1.23 11.51
C PHE A 152 13.29 -2.24 12.55
N THR A 153 12.34 -1.81 13.37
CA THR A 153 11.63 -2.67 14.32
C THR A 153 10.29 -3.07 13.73
N TRP A 154 10.04 -4.37 13.68
CA TRP A 154 8.73 -4.90 13.25
C TRP A 154 7.68 -4.65 14.33
N VAL A 155 6.55 -4.12 13.90
CA VAL A 155 5.42 -3.81 14.78
C VAL A 155 4.13 -4.39 14.20
N ASP A 156 3.19 -4.72 15.07
CA ASP A 156 1.83 -5.04 14.64
C ASP A 156 1.17 -3.78 14.08
N ALA A 157 0.61 -3.87 12.87
CA ALA A 157 0.00 -2.73 12.20
C ALA A 157 -1.15 -2.10 13.01
N SER A 158 -1.86 -2.88 13.83
CA SER A 158 -2.91 -2.37 14.71
C SER A 158 -2.37 -1.50 15.87
N THR A 159 -1.11 -1.67 16.22
CA THR A 159 -0.42 -0.92 17.27
C THR A 159 0.46 0.20 16.75
N ALA A 160 0.67 0.29 15.44
CA ALA A 160 1.46 1.35 14.81
C ALA A 160 0.83 2.72 15.08
N GLN A 161 1.57 3.67 15.66
CA GLN A 161 1.08 4.99 16.08
C GLN A 161 1.79 6.12 15.34
#